data_a21b9d137c3c8a9f8f0f047490d9d3f4
#
_entry.id   a21b9d137c3c8a9f8f0f047490d9d3f4
#
_cell.length_a   1.000
_cell.length_b   1.000
_cell.length_c   1.000
_cell.angle_alpha   90.00
_cell.angle_beta   90.00
_cell.angle_gamma   90.00
#
_symmetry.space_group_name_H-M   'P 1'
#
loop_
_entity.id
_entity.type
_entity.pdbx_description
1 polymer ?
#
loop_
_entity_poly.entity_id
_entity_poly.type
_entity_poly.pdbx_seq_one_letter_code
_entity_poly.pdbx_strand_id
1 'polypeptide(L)'
;MIDRHNILELLGNDKRKYHSCIITCYSFDFIFFEQRVLPKLRLAGIINVNIYVDAYQFEKQINHFVGSDLLDSKAGYSITPIRMKGAFHPKMLIAIGKSKGFLAIGSGNLTSSGLSSNEEIWSSFHTTDSDINANEYFFDAIKYLTSLEKYVCGTNLLKLKWIKDNSLWYNQIYDSIQSNNVINNESSLF
;
A
#
# COMPACT_ATOMS: atom_id res chain seq x y z
N MET A 1 6.34 -10.06 -23.35
CA MET A 1 5.13 -9.45 -23.94
C MET A 1 4.67 -8.36 -22.98
N ILE A 2 4.51 -7.13 -23.44
CA ILE A 2 3.99 -6.03 -22.59
C ILE A 2 2.48 -6.03 -22.79
N ASP A 3 1.74 -6.42 -21.77
CA ASP A 3 0.27 -6.38 -21.80
C ASP A 3 -0.21 -5.02 -21.31
N ARG A 4 -1.13 -4.41 -22.05
CA ARG A 4 -1.78 -3.16 -21.65
C ARG A 4 -2.95 -3.46 -20.70
N HIS A 5 -2.66 -3.66 -19.43
CA HIS A 5 -3.67 -3.83 -18.39
C HIS A 5 -3.62 -2.68 -17.38
N ASN A 6 -4.80 -2.22 -16.98
CA ASN A 6 -4.90 -1.34 -15.82
C ASN A 6 -4.67 -2.17 -14.56
N ILE A 7 -3.74 -1.74 -13.70
CA ILE A 7 -3.39 -2.45 -12.47
C ILE A 7 -4.61 -2.75 -11.57
N LEU A 8 -5.61 -1.87 -11.59
CA LEU A 8 -6.86 -2.05 -10.85
C LEU A 8 -7.78 -3.13 -11.46
N GLU A 9 -7.63 -3.44 -12.74
CA GLU A 9 -8.37 -4.54 -13.40
C GLU A 9 -7.77 -5.88 -13.00
N LEU A 10 -6.45 -5.97 -12.93
CA LEU A 10 -5.78 -7.19 -12.46
C LEU A 10 -6.21 -7.54 -11.04
N LEU A 11 -6.32 -6.54 -10.15
CA LEU A 11 -6.82 -6.72 -8.80
C LEU A 11 -8.31 -7.14 -8.78
N GLY A 12 -9.13 -6.58 -9.68
CA GLY A 12 -10.56 -6.84 -9.78
C GLY A 12 -10.92 -8.26 -10.24
N ASN A 13 -10.02 -8.95 -10.95
CA ASN A 13 -10.22 -10.35 -11.37
C ASN A 13 -10.27 -11.32 -10.17
N ASP A 14 -9.71 -10.91 -9.03
CA ASP A 14 -9.67 -11.69 -7.79
C ASP A 14 -10.78 -11.26 -6.80
N LYS A 15 -12.03 -11.33 -7.22
CA LYS A 15 -13.19 -10.91 -6.40
C LYS A 15 -13.14 -11.49 -4.98
N ARG A 16 -13.19 -10.60 -3.96
CA ARG A 16 -13.29 -10.92 -2.52
C ARG A 16 -12.17 -11.81 -1.97
N LYS A 17 -10.98 -11.79 -2.58
CA LYS A 17 -9.84 -12.58 -2.10
C LYS A 17 -8.90 -11.82 -1.17
N TYR A 18 -9.04 -10.50 -1.14
CA TYR A 18 -8.22 -9.62 -0.32
C TYR A 18 -9.08 -8.92 0.74
N HIS A 19 -8.50 -8.58 1.89
CA HIS A 19 -9.18 -7.86 2.96
C HIS A 19 -8.52 -6.51 3.27
N SER A 20 -7.24 -6.37 2.94
CA SER A 20 -6.45 -5.18 3.23
C SER A 20 -5.61 -4.77 2.02
N CYS A 21 -5.26 -3.49 1.94
CA CYS A 21 -4.16 -3.04 1.10
C CYS A 21 -3.35 -1.92 1.76
N ILE A 22 -2.08 -1.83 1.36
CA ILE A 22 -1.21 -0.69 1.63
C ILE A 22 -0.77 -0.15 0.28
N ILE A 23 -0.91 1.17 0.10
CA ILE A 23 -0.54 1.86 -1.13
C ILE A 23 0.48 2.93 -0.77
N THR A 24 1.56 3.03 -1.54
CA THR A 24 2.52 4.14 -1.46
C THR A 24 2.43 4.98 -2.71
N CYS A 25 2.48 6.30 -2.58
CA CYS A 25 2.46 7.21 -3.72
C CYS A 25 3.16 8.54 -3.38
N TYR A 26 3.65 9.23 -4.40
CA TYR A 26 4.15 10.59 -4.25
C TYR A 26 3.00 11.60 -4.21
N SER A 27 2.07 11.51 -5.15
CA SER A 27 0.89 12.35 -5.21
C SER A 27 -0.40 11.53 -5.16
N PHE A 28 -1.43 12.12 -4.58
CA PHE A 28 -2.71 11.50 -4.29
C PHE A 28 -3.85 12.44 -4.68
N ASP A 29 -4.80 11.97 -5.48
CA ASP A 29 -6.01 12.70 -5.84
C ASP A 29 -7.20 12.09 -5.11
N PHE A 30 -7.75 12.82 -4.14
CA PHE A 30 -8.87 12.38 -3.30
C PHE A 30 -10.10 12.02 -4.12
N ILE A 31 -10.51 12.87 -5.06
CA ILE A 31 -11.73 12.69 -5.85
C ILE A 31 -11.59 11.46 -6.74
N PHE A 32 -10.47 11.37 -7.45
CA PHE A 32 -10.19 10.23 -8.30
C PHE A 32 -10.13 8.93 -7.49
N PHE A 33 -9.46 8.95 -6.33
CA PHE A 33 -9.37 7.78 -5.47
C PHE A 33 -10.75 7.30 -5.02
N GLU A 34 -11.57 8.18 -4.45
CA GLU A 34 -12.88 7.82 -3.92
C GLU A 34 -13.86 7.38 -5.01
N GLN A 35 -13.82 8.02 -6.16
CA GLN A 35 -14.75 7.73 -7.25
C GLN A 35 -14.34 6.56 -8.14
N ARG A 36 -13.05 6.28 -8.28
CA ARG A 36 -12.54 5.31 -9.26
C ARG A 36 -11.76 4.16 -8.64
N VAL A 37 -10.90 4.42 -7.66
CA VAL A 37 -10.00 3.41 -7.09
C VAL A 37 -10.68 2.66 -5.95
N LEU A 38 -11.21 3.38 -4.97
CA LEU A 38 -11.82 2.79 -3.77
C LEU A 38 -12.95 1.79 -4.09
N PRO A 39 -13.87 2.05 -5.04
CA PRO A 39 -14.88 1.07 -5.43
C PRO A 39 -14.28 -0.23 -5.99
N LYS A 40 -13.20 -0.16 -6.77
CA LYS A 40 -12.51 -1.35 -7.30
C LYS A 40 -11.84 -2.15 -6.18
N LEU A 41 -11.20 -1.47 -5.22
CA LEU A 41 -10.66 -2.12 -4.01
C LEU A 41 -11.76 -2.83 -3.22
N ARG A 42 -12.94 -2.20 -3.07
CA ARG A 42 -14.10 -2.80 -2.40
C ARG A 42 -14.62 -4.05 -3.13
N LEU A 43 -14.65 -4.03 -4.46
CA LEU A 43 -15.02 -5.21 -5.27
C LEU A 43 -14.05 -6.37 -5.07
N ALA A 44 -12.76 -6.10 -4.90
CA ALA A 44 -11.74 -7.10 -4.55
C ALA A 44 -11.87 -7.62 -3.11
N GLY A 45 -12.76 -7.03 -2.28
CA GLY A 45 -13.00 -7.41 -0.88
C GLY A 45 -12.21 -6.58 0.14
N ILE A 46 -11.42 -5.62 -0.31
CA ILE A 46 -10.53 -4.82 0.54
C ILE A 46 -11.35 -3.81 1.35
N ILE A 47 -11.38 -3.98 2.67
CA ILE A 47 -12.03 -3.08 3.62
C ILE A 47 -11.04 -2.22 4.40
N ASN A 48 -9.83 -2.72 4.62
CA ASN A 48 -8.76 -2.03 5.34
C ASN A 48 -7.75 -1.45 4.34
N VAL A 49 -7.88 -0.14 4.07
CA VAL A 49 -7.05 0.58 3.10
C VAL A 49 -6.14 1.56 3.83
N ASN A 50 -4.84 1.48 3.59
CA ASN A 50 -3.81 2.34 4.17
C ASN A 50 -2.99 2.98 3.03
N ILE A 51 -2.91 4.31 3.01
CA ILE A 51 -2.21 5.07 1.98
C ILE A 51 -1.04 5.82 2.64
N TYR A 52 0.16 5.61 2.13
CA TYR A 52 1.36 6.36 2.49
C TYR A 52 1.69 7.32 1.35
N VAL A 53 1.73 8.60 1.64
CA VAL A 53 1.89 9.66 0.64
C VAL A 53 2.95 10.65 1.08
N ASP A 54 3.63 11.28 0.12
CA ASP A 54 4.55 12.37 0.41
C ASP A 54 3.84 13.49 1.19
N ALA A 55 4.41 13.88 2.34
CA ALA A 55 3.77 14.84 3.24
C ALA A 55 3.57 16.21 2.59
N TYR A 56 4.54 16.68 1.79
CA TYR A 56 4.45 17.97 1.13
C TYR A 56 3.35 17.98 0.05
N GLN A 57 3.27 16.91 -0.74
CA GLN A 57 2.22 16.78 -1.77
C GLN A 57 0.84 16.64 -1.14
N PHE A 58 0.74 15.94 -0.03
CA PHE A 58 -0.50 15.79 0.72
C PHE A 58 -0.97 17.13 1.30
N GLU A 59 -0.10 17.87 1.98
CA GLU A 59 -0.40 19.20 2.54
C GLU A 59 -0.84 20.18 1.44
N LYS A 60 -0.15 20.17 0.30
CA LYS A 60 -0.52 21.00 -0.85
C LYS A 60 -1.95 20.71 -1.34
N GLN A 61 -2.34 19.44 -1.39
CA GLN A 61 -3.69 19.06 -1.80
C GLN A 61 -4.75 19.43 -0.76
N ILE A 62 -4.51 19.13 0.53
CA ILE A 62 -5.46 19.50 1.58
C ILE A 62 -5.77 20.99 1.55
N ASN A 63 -4.77 21.84 1.36
CA ASN A 63 -4.96 23.29 1.29
C ASN A 63 -5.90 23.74 0.16
N HIS A 64 -6.02 22.94 -0.92
CA HIS A 64 -7.01 23.20 -1.98
C HIS A 64 -8.44 22.80 -1.60
N PHE A 65 -8.59 21.88 -0.63
CA PHE A 65 -9.90 21.37 -0.20
C PHE A 65 -10.39 21.95 1.14
N VAL A 66 -9.60 22.79 1.80
CA VAL A 66 -10.02 23.49 3.03
C VAL A 66 -11.27 24.32 2.76
N GLY A 67 -12.37 23.98 3.41
CA GLY A 67 -13.67 24.62 3.23
C GLY A 67 -14.59 23.95 2.20
N SER A 68 -14.23 22.82 1.64
CA SER A 68 -15.11 22.00 0.82
C SER A 68 -15.73 20.83 1.63
N ASP A 69 -16.98 20.48 1.33
CA ASP A 69 -17.69 19.33 1.93
C ASP A 69 -17.01 17.97 1.67
N LEU A 70 -15.97 17.95 0.83
CA LEU A 70 -15.19 16.75 0.48
C LEU A 70 -14.37 16.18 1.64
N LEU A 71 -14.04 17.01 2.65
CA LEU A 71 -13.34 16.55 3.85
C LEU A 71 -14.25 15.86 4.87
N ASP A 72 -15.56 15.99 4.72
CA ASP A 72 -16.58 15.32 5.56
C ASP A 72 -16.90 13.89 5.08
N SER A 73 -16.24 13.42 4.04
CA SER A 73 -16.46 12.05 3.57
C SER A 73 -16.10 11.06 4.68
N LYS A 74 -16.99 10.12 4.95
CA LYS A 74 -16.76 8.98 5.88
C LYS A 74 -15.74 8.04 5.22
N ALA A 75 -14.52 8.54 5.05
CA ALA A 75 -13.46 7.86 4.34
C ALA A 75 -13.16 6.50 4.99
N GLY A 76 -13.54 5.44 4.32
CA GLY A 76 -13.24 4.07 4.76
C GLY A 76 -11.76 3.68 4.55
N TYR A 77 -10.84 4.65 4.52
CA TYR A 77 -9.39 4.46 4.34
C TYR A 77 -8.60 5.36 5.30
N SER A 78 -7.32 5.13 5.44
CA SER A 78 -6.43 5.97 6.23
C SER A 78 -5.28 6.48 5.38
N ILE A 79 -4.82 7.69 5.71
CA ILE A 79 -3.68 8.33 5.06
C ILE A 79 -2.61 8.59 6.12
N THR A 80 -1.37 8.24 5.79
CA THR A 80 -0.18 8.52 6.58
C THR A 80 0.76 9.38 5.74
N PRO A 81 0.86 10.69 6.02
CA PRO A 81 1.84 11.54 5.37
C PRO A 81 3.26 11.16 5.82
N ILE A 82 4.13 10.87 4.87
CA ILE A 82 5.53 10.50 5.12
C ILE A 82 6.41 11.73 4.92
N ARG A 83 7.03 12.21 5.99
CA ARG A 83 7.98 13.33 5.95
C ARG A 83 9.41 12.80 6.10
N MET A 84 10.21 12.97 5.06
CA MET A 84 11.62 12.56 5.05
C MET A 84 12.51 13.63 4.42
N LYS A 85 13.83 13.46 4.51
CA LYS A 85 14.80 14.30 3.80
C LYS A 85 14.73 13.95 2.30
N GLY A 86 14.13 14.83 1.51
CA GLY A 86 13.81 14.58 0.11
C GLY A 86 12.35 14.14 -0.09
N ALA A 87 12.00 13.70 -1.29
CA ALA A 87 10.65 13.28 -1.64
C ALA A 87 10.39 11.80 -1.30
N PHE A 88 9.21 11.51 -0.74
CA PHE A 88 8.71 10.14 -0.64
C PHE A 88 8.06 9.76 -1.98
N HIS A 89 8.80 9.02 -2.83
CA HIS A 89 8.43 8.83 -4.24
C HIS A 89 8.14 7.37 -4.68
N PRO A 90 8.03 6.37 -3.80
CA PRO A 90 7.68 5.01 -4.23
C PRO A 90 6.21 4.92 -4.67
N LYS A 91 5.94 4.07 -5.67
CA LYS A 91 4.60 3.75 -6.12
C LYS A 91 4.43 2.24 -6.08
N MET A 92 3.72 1.79 -5.07
CA MET A 92 3.48 0.38 -4.81
C MET A 92 2.07 0.19 -4.28
N LEU A 93 1.45 -0.91 -4.65
CA LEU A 93 0.21 -1.41 -4.08
C LEU A 93 0.44 -2.85 -3.65
N ILE A 94 0.26 -3.16 -2.38
CA ILE A 94 0.20 -4.52 -1.89
C ILE A 94 -1.21 -4.81 -1.38
N ALA A 95 -1.90 -5.77 -2.00
CA ALA A 95 -3.18 -6.29 -1.52
C ALA A 95 -2.95 -7.60 -0.78
N ILE A 96 -3.56 -7.72 0.40
CA ILE A 96 -3.30 -8.77 1.36
C ILE A 96 -4.62 -9.48 1.66
N GLY A 97 -4.65 -10.77 1.44
CA GLY A 97 -5.71 -11.68 1.80
C GLY A 97 -5.25 -12.69 2.85
N LYS A 98 -6.16 -13.57 3.26
CA LYS A 98 -5.86 -14.61 4.25
C LYS A 98 -4.77 -15.58 3.73
N SER A 99 -4.85 -15.97 2.45
CA SER A 99 -3.98 -16.96 1.80
C SER A 99 -3.39 -16.50 0.47
N LYS A 100 -3.57 -15.23 0.12
CA LYS A 100 -3.11 -14.66 -1.15
C LYS A 100 -2.57 -13.25 -0.97
N GLY A 101 -1.55 -12.93 -1.76
CA GLY A 101 -1.00 -11.61 -1.91
C GLY A 101 -0.97 -11.17 -3.38
N PHE A 102 -1.15 -9.88 -3.61
CA PHE A 102 -0.92 -9.22 -4.88
C PHE A 102 -0.04 -8.00 -4.63
N LEU A 103 1.04 -7.89 -5.36
CA LEU A 103 1.99 -6.78 -5.28
C LEU A 103 2.11 -6.14 -6.65
N ALA A 104 1.97 -4.84 -6.72
CA ALA A 104 2.25 -4.05 -7.90
C ALA A 104 3.23 -2.93 -7.57
N ILE A 105 4.25 -2.77 -8.39
CA ILE A 105 5.28 -1.71 -8.28
C ILE A 105 5.39 -1.04 -9.63
N GLY A 106 5.37 0.30 -9.66
CA GLY A 106 5.40 1.00 -10.94
C GLY A 106 5.72 2.48 -10.86
N SER A 107 5.46 3.18 -11.94
CA SER A 107 5.74 4.61 -12.10
C SER A 107 4.53 5.50 -11.78
N GLY A 108 3.30 4.97 -11.86
CA GLY A 108 2.05 5.72 -11.75
C GLY A 108 1.71 6.17 -10.32
N ASN A 109 1.36 7.44 -10.18
CA ASN A 109 0.83 7.97 -8.92
C ASN A 109 -0.66 7.60 -8.73
N LEU A 110 -1.16 7.80 -7.51
CA LEU A 110 -2.57 7.57 -7.17
C LEU A 110 -3.44 8.77 -7.61
N THR A 111 -3.38 9.06 -8.90
CA THR A 111 -4.05 10.18 -9.58
C THR A 111 -4.71 9.70 -10.87
N SER A 112 -5.60 10.50 -11.44
CA SER A 112 -6.23 10.20 -12.73
C SER A 112 -5.19 10.03 -13.84
N SER A 113 -4.17 10.89 -13.88
CA SER A 113 -3.09 10.75 -14.86
C SER A 113 -2.27 9.48 -14.66
N GLY A 114 -1.87 9.18 -13.44
CA GLY A 114 -1.00 8.05 -13.13
C GLY A 114 -1.64 6.67 -13.23
N LEU A 115 -2.98 6.58 -13.20
CA LEU A 115 -3.69 5.28 -13.27
C LEU A 115 -4.60 5.12 -14.49
N SER A 116 -4.78 6.16 -15.32
CA SER A 116 -5.71 6.05 -16.46
C SER A 116 -5.25 6.74 -17.75
N SER A 117 -4.57 7.89 -17.71
CA SER A 117 -4.29 8.67 -18.92
C SER A 117 -2.82 8.70 -19.36
N ASN A 118 -1.88 8.50 -18.45
CA ASN A 118 -0.47 8.39 -18.79
C ASN A 118 -0.10 6.96 -19.21
N GLU A 119 0.94 6.83 -20.00
CA GLU A 119 1.62 5.54 -20.20
C GLU A 119 2.54 5.29 -19.00
N GLU A 120 2.11 4.41 -18.11
CA GLU A 120 2.84 4.03 -16.89
C GLU A 120 3.26 2.57 -16.98
N ILE A 121 4.39 2.24 -16.39
CA ILE A 121 4.92 0.88 -16.34
C ILE A 121 4.66 0.31 -14.96
N TRP A 122 4.10 -0.90 -14.92
CA TRP A 122 3.84 -1.65 -13.70
C TRP A 122 4.36 -3.08 -13.81
N SER A 123 5.01 -3.54 -12.76
CA SER A 123 5.29 -4.96 -12.54
C SER A 123 4.34 -5.49 -11.49
N SER A 124 3.73 -6.65 -11.73
CA SER A 124 2.81 -7.27 -10.78
C SER A 124 3.22 -8.69 -10.44
N PHE A 125 3.03 -9.05 -9.18
CA PHE A 125 3.38 -10.34 -8.61
C PHE A 125 2.21 -10.85 -7.80
N HIS A 126 2.04 -12.18 -7.79
CA HIS A 126 1.04 -12.86 -6.97
C HIS A 126 1.74 -13.87 -6.07
N THR A 127 1.21 -14.07 -4.87
CA THR A 127 1.64 -15.14 -3.99
C THR A 127 0.44 -15.87 -3.40
N THR A 128 0.67 -17.14 -3.05
CA THR A 128 -0.26 -18.02 -2.34
C THR A 128 0.48 -18.65 -1.15
N ASP A 129 -0.24 -19.26 -0.22
CA ASP A 129 0.37 -19.90 0.96
C ASP A 129 1.47 -20.91 0.62
N SER A 130 1.39 -21.57 -0.55
CA SER A 130 2.39 -22.55 -1.00
C SER A 130 3.69 -21.92 -1.53
N ASP A 131 3.65 -20.64 -1.94
CA ASP A 131 4.75 -19.97 -2.65
C ASP A 131 5.43 -18.86 -1.85
N ILE A 132 5.01 -18.64 -0.59
CA ILE A 132 5.43 -17.48 0.24
C ILE A 132 6.94 -17.42 0.43
N ASN A 133 7.57 -18.57 0.69
CA ASN A 133 9.01 -18.64 0.96
C ASN A 133 9.88 -18.47 -0.30
N ALA A 134 9.29 -18.56 -1.49
CA ALA A 134 9.98 -18.42 -2.77
C ALA A 134 9.86 -17.01 -3.36
N ASN A 135 9.07 -16.13 -2.75
CA ASN A 135 8.76 -14.82 -3.33
C ASN A 135 9.49 -13.67 -2.62
N GLU A 136 10.75 -13.49 -2.97
CA GLU A 136 11.61 -12.41 -2.46
C GLU A 136 11.01 -11.01 -2.64
N TYR A 137 10.20 -10.79 -3.69
CA TYR A 137 9.57 -9.49 -3.94
C TYR A 137 8.58 -9.08 -2.84
N PHE A 138 7.83 -10.04 -2.30
CA PHE A 138 6.94 -9.76 -1.16
C PHE A 138 7.73 -9.52 0.11
N PHE A 139 8.82 -10.25 0.33
CA PHE A 139 9.71 -10.03 1.46
C PHE A 139 10.29 -8.61 1.44
N ASP A 140 10.85 -8.19 0.31
CA ASP A 140 11.45 -6.86 0.17
C ASP A 140 10.40 -5.75 0.28
N ALA A 141 9.21 -5.93 -0.30
CA ALA A 141 8.12 -4.97 -0.18
C ALA A 141 7.65 -4.83 1.27
N ILE A 142 7.46 -5.93 2.01
CA ILE A 142 7.05 -5.91 3.41
C ILE A 142 8.16 -5.33 4.28
N LYS A 143 9.43 -5.66 4.03
CA LYS A 143 10.60 -5.09 4.71
C LYS A 143 10.63 -3.56 4.54
N TYR A 144 10.42 -3.09 3.32
CA TYR A 144 10.32 -1.66 3.05
C TYR A 144 9.16 -1.02 3.82
N LEU A 145 7.94 -1.60 3.77
CA LEU A 145 6.78 -1.09 4.49
C LEU A 145 6.98 -1.09 6.01
N THR A 146 7.65 -2.10 6.55
CA THR A 146 8.01 -2.17 7.97
C THR A 146 8.91 -1.00 8.37
N SER A 147 9.84 -0.58 7.51
CA SER A 147 10.70 0.58 7.78
C SER A 147 9.93 1.90 7.86
N LEU A 148 8.71 1.96 7.29
CA LEU A 148 7.83 3.12 7.32
C LEU A 148 6.93 3.15 8.57
N GLU A 149 6.84 2.08 9.35
CA GLU A 149 5.96 2.02 10.53
C GLU A 149 6.26 3.11 11.56
N LYS A 150 7.50 3.60 11.60
CA LYS A 150 7.90 4.74 12.45
C LYS A 150 7.15 6.05 12.18
N TYR A 151 6.54 6.18 11.01
CA TYR A 151 5.70 7.32 10.63
C TYR A 151 4.22 7.12 10.93
N VAL A 152 3.84 5.88 11.27
CA VAL A 152 2.43 5.51 11.50
C VAL A 152 2.08 5.78 12.96
N CYS A 153 0.92 6.38 13.20
CA CYS A 153 0.43 6.69 14.54
C CYS A 153 -1.08 6.47 14.69
N GLY A 154 -1.54 6.50 15.93
CA GLY A 154 -2.97 6.44 16.26
C GLY A 154 -3.67 5.19 15.73
N THR A 155 -4.86 5.37 15.17
CA THR A 155 -5.70 4.28 14.66
C THR A 155 -5.08 3.54 13.48
N ASN A 156 -4.13 4.15 12.77
CA ASN A 156 -3.44 3.51 11.65
C ASN A 156 -2.56 2.35 12.11
N LEU A 157 -1.99 2.42 13.33
CA LEU A 157 -1.28 1.29 13.95
C LEU A 157 -2.21 0.10 14.19
N LEU A 158 -3.45 0.35 14.63
CA LEU A 158 -4.43 -0.71 14.84
C LEU A 158 -4.81 -1.40 13.51
N LYS A 159 -4.86 -0.64 12.42
CA LYS A 159 -5.10 -1.18 11.08
C LYS A 159 -3.96 -2.08 10.60
N LEU A 160 -2.70 -1.69 10.85
CA LEU A 160 -1.55 -2.53 10.53
C LEU A 160 -1.51 -3.79 11.38
N LYS A 161 -1.77 -3.66 12.69
CA LYS A 161 -1.90 -4.82 13.58
C LYS A 161 -2.98 -5.77 13.06
N TRP A 162 -4.14 -5.25 12.68
CA TRP A 162 -5.22 -6.08 12.15
C TRP A 162 -4.80 -6.88 10.90
N ILE A 163 -3.96 -6.30 10.01
CA ILE A 163 -3.41 -7.03 8.85
C ILE A 163 -2.60 -8.24 9.32
N LYS A 164 -1.70 -8.05 10.29
CA LYS A 164 -0.84 -9.11 10.84
C LYS A 164 -1.68 -10.22 11.47
N ASP A 165 -2.69 -9.85 12.26
CA ASP A 165 -3.57 -10.78 12.95
C ASP A 165 -4.46 -11.60 11.99
N ASN A 166 -4.72 -11.11 10.76
CA ASN A 166 -5.63 -11.73 9.79
C ASN A 166 -4.95 -12.31 8.54
N SER A 167 -3.63 -12.29 8.46
CA SER A 167 -2.86 -12.86 7.36
C SER A 167 -1.59 -13.56 7.89
N LEU A 168 -1.66 -14.87 8.01
CA LEU A 168 -0.57 -15.66 8.58
C LEU A 168 0.74 -15.50 7.78
N TRP A 169 0.66 -15.58 6.45
CA TRP A 169 1.82 -15.43 5.59
C TRP A 169 2.48 -14.04 5.71
N TYR A 170 1.67 -12.98 5.79
CA TYR A 170 2.18 -11.62 5.97
C TYR A 170 2.88 -11.49 7.33
N ASN A 171 2.27 -12.03 8.39
CA ASN A 171 2.85 -11.99 9.73
C ASN A 171 4.16 -12.80 9.82
N GLN A 172 4.25 -13.96 9.19
CA GLN A 172 5.49 -14.77 9.15
C GLN A 172 6.64 -14.00 8.52
N ILE A 173 6.40 -13.33 7.38
CA ILE A 173 7.41 -12.47 6.75
C ILE A 173 7.79 -11.31 7.68
N TYR A 174 6.80 -10.65 8.27
CA TYR A 174 7.01 -9.53 9.20
C TYR A 174 7.88 -9.95 10.39
N ASP A 175 7.57 -11.06 11.05
CA ASP A 175 8.30 -11.57 12.22
C ASP A 175 9.75 -11.95 11.85
N SER A 176 9.97 -12.53 10.68
CA SER A 176 11.30 -12.85 10.18
C SER A 176 12.16 -11.60 9.96
N ILE A 177 11.57 -10.51 9.48
CA ILE A 177 12.24 -9.22 9.31
C ILE A 177 12.62 -8.63 10.67
N GLN A 178 11.72 -8.68 11.66
CA GLN A 178 12.00 -8.16 13.00
C GLN A 178 13.13 -8.94 13.69
N SER A 179 13.14 -10.28 13.59
CA SER A 179 14.17 -11.14 14.15
C SER A 179 15.55 -10.83 13.56
N ASN A 180 15.64 -10.62 12.25
CA ASN A 180 16.88 -10.27 11.58
C ASN A 180 17.41 -8.87 11.99
N ASN A 181 16.51 -7.92 12.26
CA ASN A 181 16.90 -6.58 12.73
C ASN A 181 17.48 -6.60 14.16
N VAL A 182 16.99 -7.47 15.04
CA VAL A 182 17.50 -7.64 16.40
C VAL A 182 18.93 -8.20 16.36
N ILE A 183 19.18 -9.25 15.58
CA ILE A 183 20.51 -9.88 15.46
C ILE A 183 21.55 -8.87 14.92
N ASN A 184 21.20 -8.08 13.91
CA ASN A 184 22.11 -7.10 13.32
C ASN A 184 22.44 -5.94 14.27
N ASN A 185 21.51 -5.55 15.15
CA ASN A 185 21.76 -4.51 16.16
C ASN A 185 22.65 -5.01 17.30
N GLU A 186 22.53 -6.28 17.71
CA GLU A 186 23.41 -6.88 18.71
C GLU A 186 24.84 -7.09 18.18
N SER A 187 25.00 -7.45 16.92
CA SER A 187 26.31 -7.62 16.28
C SER A 187 27.05 -6.29 16.00
N SER A 188 26.38 -5.16 16.05
CA SER A 188 26.98 -3.82 15.88
C SER A 188 27.45 -3.20 17.21
N LEU A 189 27.29 -3.88 18.33
CA LEU A 189 27.71 -3.46 19.67
C LEU A 189 29.06 -4.08 20.12
N PHE A 190 29.72 -4.82 19.23
CA PHE A 190 31.07 -5.35 19.38
C PHE A 190 31.93 -4.85 18.20
#